data_d2784823dcdfa0ce8d09aad0a0e9357a
#
_entry.id   d2784823dcdfa0ce8d09aad0a0e9357a
#
_cell.length_a   1.000
_cell.length_b   1.000
_cell.length_c   1.000
_cell.angle_alpha   90.00
_cell.angle_beta   90.00
_cell.angle_gamma   90.00
#
_symmetry.space_group_name_H-M   'P 1'
#
loop_
_entity.id
_entity.type
_entity.pdbx_description
1 polymer ?
#
loop_
_entity_poly.entity_id
_entity_poly.type
_entity_poly.pdbx_seq_one_letter_code
_entity_poly.pdbx_strand_id
1 'polypeptide(L)'
;MPFRAGTHKILNLLHKNKLLHHENKHYDSYRLTPMGYDYLALNALRQRDAVTDFGKQIGVGKEADIYLVSNPEKEALCCKIHRLGRTSFRNIKAQRDYLLHRKSASWLYLSRLSAIKEYAFMRVLYEHGFPVPEPIDHSRHIVLMRLIEGTQLNQIAELSETERVCKCTDTTLLGPIKPGISWTSFDRLWRDLQTTLA
;
A
#
# COMPACT_ATOMS: atom_id res chain seq x y z
N MET A 1 1.63 20.73 -28.53
CA MET A 1 0.17 20.76 -28.80
C MET A 1 -0.44 21.89 -28.00
N PRO A 2 -1.24 22.79 -28.58
CA PRO A 2 -1.92 23.82 -27.81
C PRO A 2 -2.95 23.16 -26.88
N PHE A 3 -2.97 23.60 -25.62
CA PHE A 3 -3.95 23.13 -24.64
C PHE A 3 -5.37 23.54 -25.09
N ARG A 4 -6.33 22.63 -24.95
CA ARG A 4 -7.74 22.95 -25.22
C ARG A 4 -8.19 24.12 -24.33
N ALA A 5 -9.09 24.96 -24.83
CA ALA A 5 -9.68 26.03 -24.04
C ALA A 5 -10.26 25.47 -22.71
N GLY A 6 -9.85 26.03 -21.59
CA GLY A 6 -10.23 25.53 -20.26
C GLY A 6 -9.19 24.70 -19.53
N THR A 7 -8.21 24.08 -20.19
CA THR A 7 -7.16 23.28 -19.55
C THR A 7 -6.37 24.09 -18.52
N HIS A 8 -6.08 25.35 -18.83
CA HIS A 8 -5.35 26.25 -17.91
C HIS A 8 -6.12 26.52 -16.60
N LYS A 9 -7.45 26.64 -16.67
CA LYS A 9 -8.29 26.78 -15.48
C LYS A 9 -8.24 25.54 -14.60
N ILE A 10 -8.26 24.35 -15.22
CA ILE A 10 -8.15 23.07 -14.50
C ILE A 10 -6.77 22.93 -13.86
N LEU A 11 -5.70 23.22 -14.57
CA LEU A 11 -4.33 23.17 -14.04
C LEU A 11 -4.15 24.13 -12.85
N ASN A 12 -4.68 25.34 -12.95
CA ASN A 12 -4.65 26.30 -11.85
C ASN A 12 -5.46 25.83 -10.64
N LEU A 13 -6.61 25.21 -10.86
CA LEU A 13 -7.41 24.61 -9.77
C LEU A 13 -6.67 23.49 -9.07
N LEU A 14 -6.06 22.59 -9.83
CA LEU A 14 -5.25 21.48 -9.30
C LEU A 14 -4.01 21.99 -8.56
N HIS A 15 -3.36 23.02 -9.08
CA HIS A 15 -2.22 23.66 -8.41
C HIS A 15 -2.63 24.35 -7.10
N LYS A 16 -3.75 25.07 -7.09
CA LYS A 16 -4.31 25.70 -5.88
C LYS A 16 -4.59 24.65 -4.78
N ASN A 17 -5.05 23.48 -5.16
CA ASN A 17 -5.30 22.36 -4.25
C ASN A 17 -4.03 21.53 -3.95
N LYS A 18 -2.83 21.99 -4.34
CA LYS A 18 -1.54 21.32 -4.11
C LYS A 18 -1.45 19.90 -4.71
N LEU A 19 -2.27 19.58 -5.70
CA LEU A 19 -2.23 18.30 -6.40
C LEU A 19 -1.17 18.28 -7.51
N LEU A 20 -0.84 19.46 -8.04
CA LEU A 20 0.23 19.69 -9.00
C LEU A 20 1.26 20.66 -8.46
N HIS A 21 2.50 20.45 -8.80
CA HIS A 21 3.59 21.40 -8.67
C HIS A 21 3.83 22.03 -10.03
N HIS A 22 3.82 23.37 -10.10
CA HIS A 22 4.14 24.14 -11.29
C HIS A 22 5.56 24.71 -11.18
N GLU A 23 6.33 24.57 -12.23
CA GLU A 23 7.67 25.11 -12.34
C GLU A 23 7.78 25.84 -13.69
N ASN A 24 8.14 27.13 -13.60
CA ASN A 24 8.30 28.02 -14.77
C ASN A 24 9.72 28.57 -14.76
N LYS A 25 10.70 27.79 -15.23
CA LYS A 25 12.09 28.24 -15.37
C LYS A 25 12.45 28.55 -16.83
N HIS A 26 12.38 27.53 -17.70
CA HIS A 26 12.65 27.64 -19.14
C HIS A 26 11.38 27.40 -19.94
N TYR A 27 10.45 26.63 -19.41
CA TYR A 27 9.14 26.32 -19.98
C TYR A 27 8.17 25.99 -18.85
N ASP A 28 6.88 26.17 -19.10
CA ASP A 28 5.83 25.80 -18.17
C ASP A 28 5.78 24.28 -18.01
N SER A 29 6.08 23.79 -16.82
CA SER A 29 6.04 22.38 -16.51
C SER A 29 5.19 22.08 -15.29
N TYR A 30 4.46 20.97 -15.35
CA TYR A 30 3.59 20.51 -14.28
C TYR A 30 3.98 19.09 -13.89
N ARG A 31 4.11 18.82 -12.60
CA ARG A 31 4.34 17.48 -12.08
C ARG A 31 3.36 17.17 -10.96
N LEU A 32 2.98 15.89 -10.84
CA LEU A 32 2.16 15.43 -9.74
C LEU A 32 2.90 15.56 -8.41
N THR A 33 2.21 16.06 -7.41
CA THR A 33 2.64 15.95 -6.02
C THR A 33 2.31 14.55 -5.47
N PRO A 34 2.87 14.13 -4.33
CA PRO A 34 2.43 12.90 -3.66
C PRO A 34 0.91 12.87 -3.42
N MET A 35 0.33 13.99 -2.97
CA MET A 35 -1.12 14.13 -2.79
C MET A 35 -1.88 13.96 -4.12
N GLY A 36 -1.40 14.54 -5.22
CA GLY A 36 -2.03 14.35 -6.53
C GLY A 36 -2.00 12.89 -6.99
N TYR A 37 -0.92 12.17 -6.65
CA TYR A 37 -0.81 10.74 -6.94
C TYR A 37 -1.77 9.90 -6.10
N ASP A 38 -1.99 10.29 -4.83
CA ASP A 38 -3.00 9.67 -3.96
C ASP A 38 -4.40 9.82 -4.54
N TYR A 39 -4.77 11.04 -4.93
CA TYR A 39 -6.08 11.31 -5.52
C TYR A 39 -6.32 10.49 -6.80
N LEU A 40 -5.31 10.33 -7.64
CA LEU A 40 -5.42 9.47 -8.84
C LEU A 40 -5.65 8.00 -8.47
N ALA A 41 -4.95 7.50 -7.44
CA ALA A 41 -5.09 6.13 -7.00
C ALA A 41 -6.46 5.88 -6.35
N LEU A 42 -6.92 6.79 -5.48
CA LEU A 42 -8.24 6.72 -4.85
C LEU A 42 -9.38 6.85 -5.87
N ASN A 43 -9.23 7.76 -6.84
CA ASN A 43 -10.24 7.89 -7.90
C ASN A 43 -10.36 6.62 -8.74
N ALA A 44 -9.25 5.92 -9.02
CA ALA A 44 -9.29 4.64 -9.72
C ALA A 44 -10.00 3.54 -8.91
N LEU A 45 -9.81 3.50 -7.58
CA LEU A 45 -10.53 2.59 -6.68
C LEU A 45 -12.02 2.93 -6.63
N ARG A 46 -12.37 4.22 -6.55
CA ARG A 46 -13.75 4.71 -6.59
C ARG A 46 -14.46 4.34 -7.88
N GLN A 47 -13.80 4.50 -9.04
CA GLN A 47 -14.39 4.14 -10.34
C GLN A 47 -14.65 2.64 -10.51
N ARG A 48 -14.03 1.80 -9.68
CA ARG A 48 -14.25 0.35 -9.62
C ARG A 48 -15.21 -0.05 -8.51
N ASP A 49 -15.85 0.92 -7.87
CA ASP A 49 -16.75 0.74 -6.72
C ASP A 49 -16.10 0.01 -5.54
N ALA A 50 -14.77 0.00 -5.48
CA ALA A 50 -14.03 -0.63 -4.39
C ALA A 50 -14.00 0.25 -3.12
N VAL A 51 -14.11 1.58 -3.26
CA VAL A 51 -14.12 2.56 -2.16
C VAL A 51 -15.16 3.64 -2.43
N THR A 52 -16.04 3.90 -1.45
CA THR A 52 -17.03 4.97 -1.50
C THR A 52 -16.64 6.12 -0.58
N ASP A 53 -16.34 5.83 0.68
CA ASP A 53 -16.02 6.84 1.67
C ASP A 53 -14.59 6.67 2.20
N PHE A 54 -13.94 7.82 2.45
CA PHE A 54 -12.59 7.87 3.00
C PHE A 54 -12.63 8.43 4.42
N GLY A 55 -12.28 7.61 5.40
CA GLY A 55 -12.39 7.91 6.82
C GLY A 55 -11.08 8.33 7.47
N LYS A 56 -11.00 8.11 8.79
CA LYS A 56 -9.88 8.53 9.62
C LYS A 56 -8.63 7.68 9.39
N GLN A 57 -7.48 8.28 9.68
CA GLN A 57 -6.21 7.58 9.76
C GLN A 57 -6.17 6.72 11.03
N ILE A 58 -5.86 5.45 10.89
CA ILE A 58 -5.78 4.48 11.99
C ILE A 58 -4.34 4.07 12.31
N GLY A 59 -3.41 4.30 11.41
CA GLY A 59 -2.00 4.00 11.64
C GLY A 59 -1.04 4.82 10.78
N VAL A 60 0.15 5.08 11.33
CA VAL A 60 1.25 5.74 10.64
C VAL A 60 2.50 4.91 10.82
N GLY A 61 3.01 4.37 9.72
CA GLY A 61 4.26 3.63 9.70
C GLY A 61 5.41 4.40 9.05
N LYS A 62 6.59 3.81 9.07
CA LYS A 62 7.77 4.37 8.40
C LYS A 62 7.61 4.43 6.88
N GLU A 63 6.94 3.45 6.30
CA GLU A 63 6.81 3.26 4.85
C GLU A 63 5.38 3.34 4.34
N ALA A 64 4.38 3.37 5.22
CA ALA A 64 2.98 3.42 4.83
C ALA A 64 2.10 4.11 5.87
N ASP A 65 1.00 4.67 5.40
CA ASP A 65 -0.10 5.17 6.20
C ASP A 65 -1.31 4.28 6.01
N ILE A 66 -2.07 4.09 7.08
CA ILE A 66 -3.25 3.23 7.09
C ILE A 66 -4.48 4.09 7.40
N TYR A 67 -5.49 3.98 6.54
CA TYR A 67 -6.77 4.69 6.66
C TYR A 67 -7.92 3.71 6.71
N LEU A 68 -8.95 4.08 7.46
CA LEU A 68 -10.24 3.43 7.40
C LEU A 68 -11.00 3.96 6.18
N VAL A 69 -11.57 3.05 5.39
CA VAL A 69 -12.42 3.39 4.24
C VAL A 69 -13.64 2.48 4.24
N SER A 70 -14.64 2.78 3.44
CA SER A 70 -15.79 1.90 3.26
C SER A 70 -16.08 1.64 1.79
N ASN A 71 -16.64 0.47 1.51
CA ASN A 71 -17.18 0.10 0.20
C ASN A 71 -18.64 0.59 0.05
N PRO A 72 -19.31 0.41 -1.12
CA PRO A 72 -20.72 0.76 -1.31
C PRO A 72 -21.68 0.08 -0.33
N GLU A 73 -21.33 -1.13 0.14
CA GLU A 73 -22.09 -1.91 1.11
C GLU A 73 -21.90 -1.41 2.56
N LYS A 74 -21.11 -0.33 2.74
CA LYS A 74 -20.74 0.25 4.04
C LYS A 74 -19.91 -0.68 4.94
N GLU A 75 -19.27 -1.69 4.36
CA GLU A 75 -18.30 -2.48 5.09
C GLU A 75 -17.02 -1.68 5.34
N ALA A 76 -16.47 -1.81 6.55
CA ALA A 76 -15.22 -1.17 6.92
C ALA A 76 -14.03 -1.91 6.31
N LEU A 77 -13.21 -1.16 5.58
CA LEU A 77 -12.01 -1.66 4.90
C LEU A 77 -10.78 -0.89 5.36
N CYS A 78 -9.63 -1.50 5.18
CA CYS A 78 -8.32 -0.93 5.46
C CYS A 78 -7.64 -0.51 4.15
N CYS A 79 -7.33 0.79 4.04
CA CYS A 79 -6.61 1.37 2.91
C CYS A 79 -5.17 1.68 3.33
N LYS A 80 -4.20 0.93 2.81
CA LYS A 80 -2.77 1.13 3.06
C LYS A 80 -2.14 1.90 1.91
N ILE A 81 -1.62 3.08 2.22
CA ILE A 81 -0.97 3.97 1.26
C ILE A 81 0.54 3.90 1.48
N HIS A 82 1.28 3.38 0.51
CA HIS A 82 2.73 3.28 0.58
C HIS A 82 3.41 4.64 0.41
N ARG A 83 4.33 4.95 1.33
CA ARG A 83 5.06 6.22 1.43
C ARG A 83 6.58 6.01 1.46
N LEU A 84 7.10 5.22 0.55
CA LEU A 84 8.55 5.04 0.45
C LEU A 84 9.23 6.39 0.20
N GLY A 85 10.31 6.66 0.93
CA GLY A 85 11.03 7.94 0.87
C GLY A 85 10.65 8.97 1.94
N ARG A 86 9.65 8.71 2.79
CA ARG A 86 9.32 9.55 3.94
C ARG A 86 10.44 9.54 4.97
N THR A 87 11.04 8.40 5.22
CA THR A 87 12.17 8.23 6.11
C THR A 87 13.44 7.94 5.32
N SER A 88 14.60 8.30 5.91
CA SER A 88 15.91 8.10 5.29
C SER A 88 16.28 6.61 5.17
N PHE A 89 15.47 5.80 4.57
CA PHE A 89 15.81 4.43 4.18
C PHE A 89 16.83 4.46 3.03
N ARG A 90 18.05 4.94 3.37
CA ARG A 90 19.14 5.12 2.39
C ARG A 90 19.51 3.82 1.69
N ASN A 91 19.27 2.67 2.33
CA ASN A 91 19.66 1.35 1.83
C ASN A 91 18.52 0.53 1.21
N ILE A 92 17.36 1.11 0.94
CA ILE A 92 16.24 0.42 0.28
C ILE A 92 16.66 -0.24 -1.04
N LYS A 93 17.59 0.40 -1.76
CA LYS A 93 18.13 -0.09 -3.04
C LYS A 93 18.98 -1.36 -2.89
N ALA A 94 19.65 -1.52 -1.75
CA ALA A 94 20.47 -2.69 -1.46
C ALA A 94 19.66 -3.84 -0.83
N GLN A 95 18.59 -3.52 -0.13
CA GLN A 95 17.79 -4.48 0.63
C GLN A 95 16.57 -5.04 -0.15
N ARG A 96 16.16 -4.39 -1.24
CA ARG A 96 14.97 -4.77 -2.00
C ARG A 96 15.22 -4.68 -3.50
N ASP A 97 14.84 -5.71 -4.24
CA ASP A 97 15.00 -5.85 -5.70
C ASP A 97 14.03 -4.97 -6.51
N TYR A 98 13.73 -3.75 -6.04
CA TYR A 98 12.80 -2.88 -6.76
C TYR A 98 13.40 -2.26 -8.01
N LEU A 99 14.70 -2.16 -8.09
CA LEU A 99 15.36 -1.47 -9.19
C LEU A 99 15.82 -2.40 -10.32
N LEU A 100 16.06 -3.71 -10.01
CA LEU A 100 16.61 -4.66 -10.98
C LEU A 100 17.75 -4.02 -11.79
N HIS A 101 17.50 -3.69 -13.06
CA HIS A 101 18.47 -3.09 -13.97
C HIS A 101 18.47 -1.55 -13.98
N ARG A 102 17.62 -0.87 -13.21
CA ARG A 102 17.53 0.59 -13.19
C ARG A 102 18.49 1.20 -12.19
N LYS A 103 19.26 2.19 -12.61
CA LYS A 103 20.19 2.92 -11.74
C LYS A 103 19.48 3.81 -10.71
N SER A 104 18.29 4.33 -11.05
CA SER A 104 17.49 5.18 -10.15
C SER A 104 16.00 5.06 -10.44
N ALA A 105 15.16 5.33 -9.44
CA ALA A 105 13.71 5.42 -9.58
C ALA A 105 13.16 6.49 -8.63
N SER A 106 12.04 7.08 -9.00
CA SER A 106 11.32 8.01 -8.12
C SER A 106 10.69 7.26 -6.94
N TRP A 107 10.53 7.95 -5.82
CA TRP A 107 9.87 7.39 -4.65
C TRP A 107 8.43 6.94 -4.92
N LEU A 108 7.72 7.64 -5.81
CA LEU A 108 6.37 7.26 -6.24
C LEU A 108 6.38 5.93 -6.99
N TYR A 109 7.37 5.71 -7.85
CA TYR A 109 7.53 4.44 -8.56
C TYR A 109 7.86 3.28 -7.59
N LEU A 110 8.78 3.51 -6.64
CA LEU A 110 9.13 2.52 -5.63
C LEU A 110 7.95 2.17 -4.72
N SER A 111 7.15 3.17 -4.32
CA SER A 111 5.92 2.96 -3.55
C SER A 111 4.90 2.12 -4.32
N ARG A 112 4.80 2.34 -5.63
CA ARG A 112 3.94 1.53 -6.51
C ARG A 112 4.41 0.07 -6.56
N LEU A 113 5.70 -0.17 -6.74
CA LEU A 113 6.24 -1.54 -6.77
C LEU A 113 6.05 -2.25 -5.43
N SER A 114 6.24 -1.54 -4.32
CA SER A 114 5.99 -2.08 -2.98
C SER A 114 4.54 -2.50 -2.82
N ALA A 115 3.58 -1.68 -3.24
CA ALA A 115 2.16 -2.01 -3.17
C ALA A 115 1.78 -3.22 -4.03
N ILE A 116 2.29 -3.29 -5.27
CA ILE A 116 2.04 -4.42 -6.17
C ILE A 116 2.57 -5.72 -5.57
N LYS A 117 3.81 -5.72 -5.06
CA LYS A 117 4.41 -6.91 -4.44
C LYS A 117 3.62 -7.32 -3.20
N GLU A 118 3.29 -6.37 -2.31
CA GLU A 118 2.53 -6.67 -1.10
C GLU A 118 1.14 -7.26 -1.43
N TYR A 119 0.43 -6.67 -2.38
CA TYR A 119 -0.87 -7.19 -2.81
C TYR A 119 -0.77 -8.60 -3.38
N ALA A 120 0.22 -8.85 -4.26
CA ALA A 120 0.43 -10.17 -4.84
C ALA A 120 0.74 -11.24 -3.78
N PHE A 121 1.64 -10.92 -2.83
CA PHE A 121 1.96 -11.81 -1.71
C PHE A 121 0.74 -12.08 -0.84
N MET A 122 0.03 -11.02 -0.45
CA MET A 122 -1.15 -11.14 0.40
C MET A 122 -2.23 -12.02 -0.24
N ARG A 123 -2.44 -11.87 -1.56
CA ARG A 123 -3.40 -12.68 -2.32
C ARG A 123 -3.04 -14.15 -2.28
N VAL A 124 -1.79 -14.50 -2.56
CA VAL A 124 -1.34 -15.90 -2.54
C VAL A 124 -1.44 -16.49 -1.13
N LEU A 125 -1.02 -15.74 -0.11
CA LEU A 125 -1.13 -16.19 1.28
C LEU A 125 -2.60 -16.43 1.68
N TYR A 126 -3.50 -15.53 1.29
CA TYR A 126 -4.92 -15.65 1.57
C TYR A 126 -5.54 -16.87 0.87
N GLU A 127 -5.24 -17.08 -0.42
CA GLU A 127 -5.69 -18.23 -1.20
C GLU A 127 -5.24 -19.58 -0.59
N HIS A 128 -4.09 -19.60 0.09
CA HIS A 128 -3.58 -20.78 0.80
C HIS A 128 -4.02 -20.87 2.27
N GLY A 129 -4.95 -20.03 2.70
CA GLY A 129 -5.55 -20.08 4.04
C GLY A 129 -4.66 -19.56 5.17
N PHE A 130 -3.60 -18.80 4.86
CA PHE A 130 -2.82 -18.12 5.89
C PHE A 130 -3.65 -17.00 6.55
N PRO A 131 -3.42 -16.71 7.85
CA PRO A 131 -4.15 -15.69 8.57
C PRO A 131 -3.67 -14.28 8.20
N VAL A 132 -3.95 -13.87 6.98
CA VAL A 132 -3.70 -12.52 6.45
C VAL A 132 -5.01 -11.81 6.14
N PRO A 133 -5.05 -10.48 6.13
CA PRO A 133 -6.23 -9.74 5.68
C PRO A 133 -6.63 -10.16 4.26
N GLU A 134 -7.91 -10.28 3.99
CA GLU A 134 -8.41 -10.50 2.64
C GLU A 134 -8.02 -9.32 1.74
N PRO A 135 -7.22 -9.54 0.68
CA PRO A 135 -6.86 -8.51 -0.28
C PRO A 135 -8.02 -8.27 -1.24
N ILE A 136 -8.56 -7.04 -1.25
CA ILE A 136 -9.72 -6.68 -2.07
C ILE A 136 -9.29 -6.14 -3.41
N ASP A 137 -8.47 -5.09 -3.42
CA ASP A 137 -8.04 -4.43 -4.63
C ASP A 137 -6.73 -3.65 -4.39
N HIS A 138 -6.08 -3.21 -5.46
CA HIS A 138 -4.93 -2.32 -5.38
C HIS A 138 -4.97 -1.28 -6.50
N SER A 139 -4.42 -0.12 -6.24
CA SER A 139 -4.26 0.91 -7.26
C SER A 139 -2.98 1.70 -7.01
N ARG A 140 -2.08 1.72 -8.01
CA ARG A 140 -0.81 2.44 -7.93
C ARG A 140 -0.03 2.03 -6.67
N HIS A 141 0.06 2.91 -5.67
CA HIS A 141 0.76 2.72 -4.41
C HIS A 141 -0.18 2.45 -3.22
N ILE A 142 -1.44 2.13 -3.50
CA ILE A 142 -2.48 1.83 -2.51
C ILE A 142 -2.84 0.36 -2.58
N VAL A 143 -2.96 -0.27 -1.42
CA VAL A 143 -3.51 -1.62 -1.24
C VAL A 143 -4.76 -1.51 -0.39
N LEU A 144 -5.85 -2.13 -0.87
CA LEU A 144 -7.13 -2.21 -0.19
C LEU A 144 -7.32 -3.64 0.32
N MET A 145 -7.63 -3.77 1.61
CA MET A 145 -7.81 -5.05 2.27
C MET A 145 -8.94 -4.97 3.29
N ARG A 146 -9.46 -6.13 3.70
CA ARG A 146 -10.46 -6.19 4.77
C ARG A 146 -9.87 -5.72 6.10
N LEU A 147 -10.66 -4.97 6.85
CA LEU A 147 -10.26 -4.55 8.20
C LEU A 147 -10.28 -5.78 9.13
N ILE A 148 -9.17 -5.99 9.83
CA ILE A 148 -9.09 -6.97 10.92
C ILE A 148 -9.38 -6.23 12.22
N GLU A 149 -10.37 -6.72 12.96
CA GLU A 149 -10.64 -6.26 14.33
C GLU A 149 -9.62 -6.91 15.27
N GLY A 150 -8.90 -6.09 16.01
CA GLY A 150 -7.87 -6.58 16.93
C GLY A 150 -7.18 -5.46 17.69
N THR A 151 -6.50 -5.81 18.76
CA THR A 151 -5.71 -4.90 19.56
C THR A 151 -4.26 -4.92 19.11
N GLN A 152 -3.64 -3.74 18.99
CA GLN A 152 -2.23 -3.65 18.65
C GLN A 152 -1.35 -4.28 19.72
N LEU A 153 -0.35 -5.07 19.32
CA LEU A 153 0.54 -5.79 20.26
C LEU A 153 1.27 -4.87 21.24
N ASN A 154 1.53 -3.62 20.86
CA ASN A 154 2.15 -2.62 21.76
C ASN A 154 1.22 -2.13 22.87
N GLN A 155 -0.08 -2.40 22.77
CA GLN A 155 -1.09 -2.04 23.77
C GLN A 155 -1.40 -3.20 24.72
N ILE A 156 -0.85 -4.39 24.47
CA ILE A 156 -1.07 -5.59 25.28
C ILE A 156 0.05 -5.68 26.31
N ALA A 157 -0.30 -5.51 27.59
CA ALA A 157 0.66 -5.57 28.71
C ALA A 157 1.13 -7.00 28.97
N GLU A 158 0.22 -7.98 28.92
CA GLU A 158 0.52 -9.39 29.16
C GLU A 158 -0.03 -10.26 28.03
N LEU A 159 0.78 -11.20 27.58
CA LEU A 159 0.41 -12.19 26.54
C LEU A 159 0.25 -13.57 27.21
N SER A 160 -0.80 -14.28 26.86
CA SER A 160 -0.94 -15.69 27.23
C SER A 160 0.18 -16.55 26.58
N GLU A 161 0.43 -17.75 27.11
CA GLU A 161 1.45 -18.68 26.57
C GLU A 161 1.23 -18.97 25.08
N THR A 162 -0.01 -19.15 24.66
CA THR A 162 -0.39 -19.36 23.25
C THR A 162 -0.11 -18.16 22.35
N GLU A 163 -0.24 -16.94 22.85
CA GLU A 163 0.02 -15.69 22.13
C GLU A 163 1.52 -15.38 22.05
N ARG A 164 2.32 -15.86 23.01
CA ARG A 164 3.79 -15.74 23.00
C ARG A 164 4.43 -16.49 21.84
N VAL A 165 3.89 -17.64 21.46
CA VAL A 165 4.38 -18.44 20.31
C VAL A 165 4.21 -17.69 18.99
N CYS A 166 3.15 -16.89 18.85
CA CYS A 166 2.91 -16.07 17.65
C CYS A 166 3.87 -14.87 17.52
N LYS A 167 4.54 -14.47 18.63
CA LYS A 167 5.47 -13.33 18.63
C LYS A 167 6.80 -13.61 17.91
N CYS A 168 7.13 -14.87 17.67
CA CYS A 168 8.38 -15.28 17.01
C CYS A 168 8.31 -15.18 15.49
N THR A 169 7.15 -14.93 14.91
CA THR A 169 6.99 -14.65 13.49
C THR A 169 6.80 -13.15 13.35
N ASP A 170 7.80 -12.48 12.85
CA ASP A 170 7.94 -11.01 12.67
C ASP A 170 6.93 -10.42 11.67
N THR A 171 5.69 -10.81 11.79
CA THR A 171 4.57 -10.40 10.92
C THR A 171 3.51 -9.69 11.76
N THR A 172 3.65 -8.40 11.86
CA THR A 172 2.86 -7.45 12.66
C THR A 172 1.35 -7.37 12.31
N LEU A 173 0.78 -8.36 11.63
CA LEU A 173 -0.62 -8.35 11.16
C LEU A 173 -1.27 -9.74 11.15
N LEU A 174 -0.71 -10.73 11.82
CA LEU A 174 -1.31 -12.06 11.81
C LEU A 174 -2.30 -12.20 12.97
N GLY A 175 -3.58 -12.34 12.64
CA GLY A 175 -4.58 -12.90 13.55
C GLY A 175 -4.21 -14.35 13.94
N PRO A 176 -5.01 -15.03 14.80
CA PRO A 176 -4.67 -16.36 15.31
C PRO A 176 -4.41 -17.32 14.15
N ILE A 177 -3.21 -17.93 14.13
CA ILE A 177 -2.80 -18.91 13.13
C ILE A 177 -3.74 -20.12 13.23
N LYS A 178 -4.41 -20.46 12.14
CA LYS A 178 -5.18 -21.70 12.09
C LYS A 178 -4.25 -22.89 12.30
N PRO A 179 -4.57 -23.83 13.20
CA PRO A 179 -3.75 -25.02 13.40
C PRO A 179 -3.68 -25.83 12.11
N GLY A 180 -2.49 -26.16 11.63
CA GLY A 180 -2.27 -27.03 10.46
C GLY A 180 -1.31 -26.50 9.38
N ILE A 181 -0.81 -25.27 9.49
CA ILE A 181 0.14 -24.72 8.52
C ILE A 181 1.56 -25.05 8.98
N SER A 182 2.30 -25.85 8.18
CA SER A 182 3.69 -26.21 8.45
C SER A 182 4.67 -25.27 7.74
N TRP A 183 5.88 -25.09 8.30
CA TRP A 183 6.98 -24.34 7.68
C TRP A 183 7.35 -24.86 6.29
N THR A 184 7.20 -26.16 6.03
CA THR A 184 7.42 -26.78 4.71
C THR A 184 6.44 -26.27 3.65
N SER A 185 5.22 -25.89 4.05
CA SER A 185 4.24 -25.27 3.15
C SER A 185 4.63 -23.85 2.79
N PHE A 186 5.23 -23.11 3.75
CA PHE A 186 5.75 -21.76 3.51
C PHE A 186 6.93 -21.75 2.54
N ASP A 187 7.90 -22.66 2.68
CA ASP A 187 9.07 -22.76 1.79
C ASP A 187 8.70 -23.15 0.35
N ARG A 188 7.65 -23.97 0.18
CA ARG A 188 7.12 -24.30 -1.14
C ARG A 188 6.48 -23.07 -1.77
N LEU A 189 5.63 -22.39 -1.02
CA LEU A 189 4.96 -21.16 -1.44
C LEU A 189 5.95 -20.05 -1.82
N TRP A 190 7.02 -19.91 -1.03
CA TRP A 190 8.09 -18.95 -1.30
C TRP A 190 8.78 -19.21 -2.64
N ARG A 191 9.05 -20.46 -2.96
CA ARG A 191 9.64 -20.86 -4.26
C ARG A 191 8.68 -20.61 -5.42
N ASP A 192 7.39 -20.90 -5.26
CA ASP A 192 6.37 -20.67 -6.28
C ASP A 192 6.14 -19.17 -6.56
N LEU A 193 6.22 -18.35 -5.50
CA LEU A 193 6.16 -16.90 -5.63
C LEU A 193 7.37 -16.31 -6.37
N GLN A 194 8.56 -16.81 -6.12
CA GLN A 194 9.77 -16.35 -6.83
C GLN A 194 9.70 -16.65 -8.33
N THR A 195 9.14 -17.81 -8.70
CA THR A 195 8.94 -18.19 -10.11
C THR A 195 7.83 -17.40 -10.80
N THR A 196 6.82 -16.94 -10.08
CA THR A 196 5.69 -16.18 -10.64
C THR A 196 5.99 -14.68 -10.78
N LEU A 197 6.96 -14.15 -10.01
CA LEU A 197 7.34 -12.74 -10.00
C LEU A 197 8.62 -12.43 -10.80
N ALA A 198 9.29 -13.45 -11.35
CA ALA A 198 10.43 -13.33 -12.26
C ALA A 198 9.94 -13.15 -13.71
#